data_e300905ab86a6a265e09c60b4a2e8274
#
_entry.id   e300905ab86a6a265e09c60b4a2e8274
#
_cell.length_a   1.000
_cell.length_b   1.000
_cell.length_c   1.000
_cell.angle_alpha   90.00
_cell.angle_beta   90.00
_cell.angle_gamma   90.00
#
_symmetry.space_group_name_H-M   'P 1'
#
loop_
_entity.id
_entity.type
_entity.pdbx_description
1 polymer ?
#
loop_
_entity_poly.entity_id
_entity_poly.type
_entity_poly.pdbx_seq_one_letter_code
_entity_poly.pdbx_strand_id
1 'polypeptide(L)'
;MITRFTSNSSGTGSPQPLRRRLLFGVASSAALAACGGGSDAAAPSPAPSPAPTPPPPPPPSSVWAAVDAAVDKAAPSFGNGLTVEVAIPAGVVYSRSSGGYTSQTRNPIASATKWVTGSTILRLVQQGTLTLATRTGDLLVDRNGAPWSGPIGQITLSDLLSFTSGLEGDVDEATATSITLAEAVLRIHDSQSKPGVLAPPKARYWYGATHLRVAGRMAEVATGKSWQQIFDAALRVPLGWDSASIYSLGGPNPALDGGDGGIRCSGEEYMRFLVMLLRKGLYGGARLISENLIATQRADAFTANTVIVKSPYQKFTPDPMYHYGLCNFRECGNPGNAGACDVDPTLRFSSPGALGFGPWIDVYGNYAACVMTRQPQQGNTEPSEVLKQTLAPLIRSALTSNPAVIRPLP
;
A
#
# COMPACT_ATOMS: atom_id res chain seq x y z
N MET A 1 38.68 21.66 -34.18
CA MET A 1 38.85 23.09 -33.83
C MET A 1 38.27 23.28 -32.44
N ILE A 2 39.18 23.46 -31.50
CA ILE A 2 38.94 23.51 -30.06
C ILE A 2 38.62 24.95 -29.69
N THR A 3 37.59 25.19 -28.89
CA THR A 3 37.58 26.42 -28.08
C THR A 3 36.96 26.12 -26.72
N ARG A 4 37.82 26.09 -25.72
CA ARG A 4 37.48 26.17 -24.29
C ARG A 4 37.14 27.63 -23.96
N PHE A 5 36.17 27.83 -23.05
CA PHE A 5 36.11 29.03 -22.23
C PHE A 5 36.06 28.64 -20.75
N THR A 6 37.04 29.19 -20.03
CA THR A 6 37.25 29.06 -18.60
C THR A 6 36.78 30.29 -17.85
N SER A 7 36.28 30.08 -16.65
CA SER A 7 36.37 30.88 -15.41
C SER A 7 35.70 32.26 -15.35
N ASN A 8 35.00 32.59 -14.32
CA ASN A 8 35.58 33.15 -13.11
C ASN A 8 34.59 33.25 -11.94
N SER A 9 35.14 33.10 -10.76
CA SER A 9 34.60 33.19 -9.43
C SER A 9 34.41 34.62 -8.93
N SER A 10 33.40 34.83 -8.08
CA SER A 10 33.37 35.75 -6.93
C SER A 10 32.03 35.51 -6.23
N GLY A 11 31.85 35.09 -4.99
CA GLY A 11 32.44 35.52 -3.75
C GLY A 11 31.60 36.62 -3.11
N THR A 12 30.71 36.25 -2.15
CA THR A 12 30.34 37.02 -0.93
C THR A 12 29.08 36.38 -0.34
N GLY A 13 29.15 35.77 0.84
CA GLY A 13 28.92 36.54 2.07
C GLY A 13 27.60 36.06 2.69
N SER A 14 27.63 35.05 3.57
CA SER A 14 26.51 34.66 4.43
C SER A 14 26.42 35.61 5.63
N PRO A 15 25.23 36.00 6.08
CA PRO A 15 25.03 36.55 7.41
C PRO A 15 24.61 35.45 8.40
N GLN A 16 25.33 35.39 9.52
CA GLN A 16 24.98 34.57 10.68
C GLN A 16 23.87 35.22 11.53
N PRO A 17 22.99 34.44 12.17
CA PRO A 17 22.05 34.99 13.12
C PRO A 17 22.65 35.09 14.52
N LEU A 18 22.44 36.23 15.12
CA LEU A 18 22.75 36.63 16.50
C LEU A 18 22.14 35.68 17.54
N ARG A 19 22.99 35.13 18.40
CA ARG A 19 22.58 34.46 19.64
C ARG A 19 22.18 35.51 20.71
N ARG A 20 20.93 35.53 21.10
CA ARG A 20 20.46 36.22 22.33
C ARG A 20 20.71 35.28 23.52
N ARG A 21 21.61 35.67 24.43
CA ARG A 21 21.76 35.11 25.76
C ARG A 21 20.70 35.72 26.67
N LEU A 22 19.88 34.92 27.31
CA LEU A 22 19.04 35.28 28.44
C LEU A 22 19.78 34.89 29.72
N LEU A 23 20.06 35.93 30.54
CA LEU A 23 20.59 35.83 31.89
C LEU A 23 19.42 35.54 32.84
N PHE A 24 19.49 34.46 33.60
CA PHE A 24 18.62 34.25 34.76
C PHE A 24 19.37 34.69 36.02
N GLY A 25 18.82 35.68 36.69
CA GLY A 25 19.27 36.12 37.99
C GLY A 25 18.79 35.19 39.12
N VAL A 26 19.71 34.85 39.99
CA VAL A 26 19.45 34.11 41.23
C VAL A 26 19.20 35.15 42.33
N ALA A 27 18.01 35.10 42.96
CA ALA A 27 17.70 35.87 44.15
C ALA A 27 17.94 34.98 45.39
N SER A 28 18.93 35.36 46.20
CA SER A 28 19.20 34.77 47.50
C SER A 28 18.38 35.45 48.57
N SER A 29 17.59 34.72 49.34
CA SER A 29 16.92 35.21 50.55
C SER A 29 17.64 34.73 51.78
N ALA A 30 18.14 35.63 52.59
CA ALA A 30 18.74 35.40 53.88
C ALA A 30 17.67 35.25 54.96
N ALA A 31 17.80 34.22 55.80
CA ALA A 31 16.97 34.05 57.00
C ALA A 31 17.78 34.40 58.24
N LEU A 32 17.22 35.33 59.05
CA LEU A 32 17.74 35.73 60.34
C LEU A 32 17.45 34.66 61.42
N ALA A 33 18.47 34.34 62.19
CA ALA A 33 18.35 33.55 63.40
C ALA A 33 17.96 34.43 64.59
N ALA A 34 16.97 34.03 65.38
CA ALA A 34 16.69 34.58 66.68
C ALA A 34 16.84 33.47 67.76
N CYS A 35 17.75 33.70 68.71
CA CYS A 35 17.92 32.87 69.91
C CYS A 35 16.87 33.23 70.95
N GLY A 36 16.29 32.21 71.60
CA GLY A 36 15.50 32.34 72.82
C GLY A 36 15.40 31.05 73.54
N GLY A 37 15.91 31.05 74.82
CA GLY A 37 16.25 29.89 75.64
C GLY A 37 15.11 29.12 76.28
N GLY A 38 15.42 27.93 76.65
CA GLY A 38 15.19 27.20 77.89
C GLY A 38 13.83 26.61 78.15
N SER A 39 13.74 25.29 78.14
CA SER A 39 13.30 24.47 79.26
C SER A 39 13.24 22.98 78.85
N ASP A 40 13.87 22.11 79.62
CA ASP A 40 13.90 20.66 79.45
C ASP A 40 12.48 20.07 79.60
N ALA A 41 11.90 19.60 78.55
CA ALA A 41 10.79 18.67 78.58
C ALA A 41 11.16 17.46 77.71
N ALA A 42 11.08 16.26 78.32
CA ALA A 42 11.38 15.01 77.64
C ALA A 42 10.63 14.87 76.30
N ALA A 43 11.38 14.60 75.25
CA ALA A 43 10.82 14.41 73.94
C ALA A 43 9.91 13.18 73.87
N PRO A 44 8.70 13.24 73.34
CA PRO A 44 7.89 12.07 73.09
C PRO A 44 8.56 11.20 72.00
N SER A 45 8.51 9.84 72.25
CA SER A 45 9.00 8.86 71.28
C SER A 45 8.39 9.11 69.87
N PRO A 46 9.19 9.04 68.78
CA PRO A 46 8.67 9.22 67.48
C PRO A 46 7.60 8.15 67.15
N ALA A 47 6.48 8.60 66.68
CA ALA A 47 5.43 7.71 66.19
C ALA A 47 5.98 6.80 65.07
N PRO A 48 5.56 5.53 65.00
CA PRO A 48 6.02 4.60 63.95
C PRO A 48 5.71 5.21 62.57
N SER A 49 6.72 5.23 61.67
CA SER A 49 6.55 5.65 60.29
C SER A 49 5.39 4.87 59.65
N PRO A 50 4.48 5.52 58.94
CA PRO A 50 3.42 4.82 58.20
C PRO A 50 4.06 3.82 57.25
N ALA A 51 3.49 2.62 57.18
CA ALA A 51 3.92 1.59 56.24
C ALA A 51 3.89 2.15 54.81
N PRO A 52 4.88 1.82 53.95
CA PRO A 52 4.90 2.30 52.59
C PRO A 52 3.59 1.88 51.88
N THR A 53 2.92 2.85 51.30
CA THR A 53 1.71 2.61 50.47
C THR A 53 2.09 1.65 49.37
N PRO A 54 1.35 0.56 49.15
CA PRO A 54 1.63 -0.33 48.01
C PRO A 54 1.60 0.46 46.72
N PRO A 55 2.49 0.16 45.74
CA PRO A 55 2.50 0.84 44.46
C PRO A 55 1.11 0.69 43.81
N PRO A 56 0.60 1.73 43.13
CA PRO A 56 -0.66 1.63 42.40
C PRO A 56 -0.61 0.44 41.42
N PRO A 57 -1.71 -0.30 41.26
CA PRO A 57 -1.75 -1.37 40.25
C PRO A 57 -1.35 -0.82 38.89
N PRO A 58 -0.61 -1.59 38.06
CA PRO A 58 -0.24 -1.17 36.75
C PRO A 58 -1.53 -0.82 35.96
N PRO A 59 -1.50 0.24 35.14
CA PRO A 59 -2.66 0.59 34.30
C PRO A 59 -3.07 -0.63 33.50
N PRO A 60 -4.38 -0.85 33.25
CA PRO A 60 -4.84 -1.97 32.44
C PRO A 60 -4.13 -1.93 31.10
N SER A 61 -3.49 -3.03 30.72
CA SER A 61 -2.78 -3.12 29.45
C SER A 61 -3.78 -2.85 28.32
N SER A 62 -3.42 -1.95 27.40
CA SER A 62 -4.20 -1.71 26.18
C SER A 62 -4.42 -3.04 25.44
N VAL A 63 -5.60 -3.25 24.87
CA VAL A 63 -5.87 -4.42 24.00
C VAL A 63 -4.88 -4.53 22.83
N TRP A 64 -4.21 -3.43 22.50
CA TRP A 64 -3.20 -3.31 21.44
C TRP A 64 -1.76 -3.49 21.94
N ALA A 65 -1.51 -3.74 23.23
CA ALA A 65 -0.15 -3.77 23.78
C ALA A 65 0.79 -4.76 23.06
N ALA A 66 0.30 -5.91 22.64
CA ALA A 66 1.09 -6.88 21.88
C ALA A 66 1.40 -6.38 20.45
N VAL A 67 0.46 -5.69 19.83
CA VAL A 67 0.64 -5.05 18.51
C VAL A 67 1.65 -3.90 18.62
N ASP A 68 1.53 -3.06 19.65
CA ASP A 68 2.48 -1.99 19.96
C ASP A 68 3.91 -2.51 20.09
N ALA A 69 4.10 -3.55 20.91
CA ALA A 69 5.42 -4.16 21.12
C ALA A 69 6.02 -4.72 19.82
N ALA A 70 5.19 -5.33 18.96
CA ALA A 70 5.65 -5.85 17.67
C ALA A 70 6.04 -4.74 16.70
N VAL A 71 5.27 -3.63 16.63
CA VAL A 71 5.59 -2.46 15.82
C VAL A 71 6.88 -1.80 16.30
N ASP A 72 7.03 -1.59 17.61
CA ASP A 72 8.23 -0.97 18.20
C ASP A 72 9.49 -1.80 17.95
N LYS A 73 9.38 -3.12 18.10
CA LYS A 73 10.47 -4.04 17.80
C LYS A 73 10.92 -3.99 16.35
N ALA A 74 9.96 -3.83 15.43
CA ALA A 74 10.24 -3.79 14.00
C ALA A 74 10.74 -2.40 13.53
N ALA A 75 10.38 -1.32 14.21
CA ALA A 75 10.63 0.07 13.80
C ALA A 75 12.07 0.37 13.37
N PRO A 76 13.14 -0.17 14.01
CA PRO A 76 14.52 0.05 13.55
C PRO A 76 14.81 -0.45 12.13
N SER A 77 14.05 -1.41 11.63
CA SER A 77 14.20 -1.92 10.25
C SER A 77 13.58 -1.00 9.18
N PHE A 78 12.92 0.08 9.61
CA PHE A 78 12.24 1.05 8.73
C PHE A 78 12.93 2.41 8.80
N GLY A 79 14.04 2.57 8.09
CA GLY A 79 14.93 3.74 8.19
C GLY A 79 14.26 5.10 7.99
N ASN A 80 13.15 5.19 7.26
CA ASN A 80 12.35 6.40 7.08
C ASN A 80 11.12 6.45 8.01
N GLY A 81 11.02 5.50 8.96
CA GLY A 81 9.84 5.34 9.81
C GLY A 81 8.69 4.58 9.14
N LEU A 82 7.67 4.31 9.93
CA LEU A 82 6.46 3.62 9.49
C LEU A 82 5.23 4.11 10.26
N THR A 83 4.08 3.84 9.68
CA THR A 83 2.79 3.84 10.38
C THR A 83 2.10 2.51 10.12
N VAL A 84 1.51 1.92 11.15
CA VAL A 84 0.59 0.79 11.02
C VAL A 84 -0.80 1.26 11.39
N GLU A 85 -1.76 1.07 10.48
CA GLU A 85 -3.17 1.27 10.77
C GLU A 85 -3.95 -0.02 10.60
N VAL A 86 -4.97 -0.21 11.46
CA VAL A 86 -5.97 -1.27 11.35
C VAL A 86 -7.35 -0.65 11.31
N ALA A 87 -8.18 -1.12 10.39
CA ALA A 87 -9.57 -0.70 10.25
C ALA A 87 -10.52 -1.91 10.21
N ILE A 88 -11.65 -1.77 10.86
CA ILE A 88 -12.85 -2.61 10.71
C ILE A 88 -13.84 -1.90 9.77
N PRO A 89 -14.98 -2.52 9.40
CA PRO A 89 -15.96 -1.83 8.55
C PRO A 89 -16.42 -0.46 9.06
N ALA A 90 -16.43 -0.22 10.38
CA ALA A 90 -16.85 1.06 10.94
C ALA A 90 -15.79 2.18 10.82
N GLY A 91 -14.51 1.84 10.67
CA GLY A 91 -13.41 2.81 10.59
C GLY A 91 -12.11 2.28 11.18
N VAL A 92 -11.13 3.18 11.33
CA VAL A 92 -9.83 2.87 11.91
C VAL A 92 -9.98 2.67 13.42
N VAL A 93 -9.44 1.56 13.93
CA VAL A 93 -9.47 1.17 15.36
C VAL A 93 -8.08 1.18 16.00
N TYR A 94 -7.02 1.24 15.18
CA TYR A 94 -5.64 1.29 15.64
C TYR A 94 -4.79 2.12 14.68
N SER A 95 -3.89 2.92 15.24
CA SER A 95 -2.87 3.67 14.50
C SER A 95 -1.64 3.86 15.38
N ARG A 96 -0.45 3.44 14.88
CA ARG A 96 0.83 3.64 15.53
C ARG A 96 1.87 4.07 14.52
N SER A 97 2.57 5.16 14.84
CA SER A 97 3.61 5.76 13.99
C SER A 97 4.96 5.76 14.68
N SER A 98 6.04 5.67 13.89
CA SER A 98 7.42 5.77 14.35
C SER A 98 8.26 6.51 13.31
N GLY A 99 9.36 7.15 13.74
CA GLY A 99 10.33 7.78 12.85
C GLY A 99 9.81 9.01 12.10
N GLY A 100 8.78 9.70 12.59
CA GLY A 100 8.20 10.87 11.95
C GLY A 100 7.31 10.57 10.73
N TYR A 101 7.10 9.30 10.39
CA TYR A 101 6.16 8.87 9.36
C TYR A 101 4.74 8.87 9.95
N THR A 102 3.74 9.33 9.20
CA THR A 102 2.33 9.32 9.60
C THR A 102 1.44 8.76 8.50
N SER A 103 0.20 8.44 8.82
CA SER A 103 -0.79 8.01 7.81
C SER A 103 -1.09 9.09 6.76
N GLN A 104 -0.78 10.35 7.05
CA GLN A 104 -0.92 11.45 6.10
C GLN A 104 0.33 11.66 5.23
N THR A 105 1.44 10.99 5.55
CA THR A 105 2.66 11.07 4.74
C THR A 105 2.41 10.53 3.33
N ARG A 106 2.59 11.39 2.34
CA ARG A 106 2.29 11.11 0.93
C ARG A 106 3.54 10.60 0.21
N ASN A 107 3.51 9.35 -0.21
CA ASN A 107 4.62 8.68 -0.89
C ASN A 107 4.16 7.84 -2.09
N PRO A 108 5.06 7.54 -3.03
CA PRO A 108 4.85 6.47 -4.00
C PRO A 108 4.62 5.14 -3.29
N ILE A 109 3.61 4.40 -3.73
CA ILE A 109 3.20 3.12 -3.11
C ILE A 109 3.64 1.90 -3.92
N ALA A 110 4.38 2.11 -5.00
CA ALA A 110 4.87 1.06 -5.90
C ALA A 110 3.76 0.07 -6.29
N SER A 111 4.02 -1.24 -6.25
CA SER A 111 3.07 -2.27 -6.70
C SER A 111 1.73 -2.32 -5.93
N ALA A 112 1.60 -1.64 -4.78
CA ALA A 112 0.29 -1.48 -4.15
C ALA A 112 -0.71 -0.72 -5.06
N THR A 113 -0.19 -0.01 -6.06
CA THR A 113 -0.93 0.60 -7.18
C THR A 113 -1.76 -0.41 -7.96
N LYS A 114 -1.26 -1.64 -8.16
CA LYS A 114 -1.94 -2.66 -8.98
C LYS A 114 -3.37 -2.95 -8.51
N TRP A 115 -3.56 -3.04 -7.20
CA TRP A 115 -4.89 -3.29 -6.63
C TRP A 115 -5.86 -2.14 -6.92
N VAL A 116 -5.39 -0.90 -6.79
CA VAL A 116 -6.17 0.29 -7.15
C VAL A 116 -6.45 0.34 -8.65
N THR A 117 -5.46 0.03 -9.50
CA THR A 117 -5.61 -0.04 -10.96
C THR A 117 -6.66 -1.07 -11.36
N GLY A 118 -6.57 -2.29 -10.84
CA GLY A 118 -7.57 -3.33 -11.10
C GLY A 118 -8.97 -2.93 -10.65
N SER A 119 -9.08 -2.34 -9.46
CA SER A 119 -10.38 -1.87 -8.93
C SER A 119 -10.94 -0.69 -9.73
N THR A 120 -10.09 0.19 -10.28
CA THR A 120 -10.49 1.25 -11.22
C THR A 120 -11.12 0.65 -12.48
N ILE A 121 -10.50 -0.38 -13.05
CA ILE A 121 -11.04 -1.09 -14.22
C ILE A 121 -12.34 -1.83 -13.86
N LEU A 122 -12.42 -2.48 -12.71
CA LEU A 122 -13.66 -3.12 -12.25
C LEU A 122 -14.80 -2.11 -12.06
N ARG A 123 -14.49 -0.85 -11.74
CA ARG A 123 -15.51 0.20 -11.73
C ARG A 123 -16.07 0.47 -13.12
N LEU A 124 -15.24 0.42 -14.17
CA LEU A 124 -15.73 0.52 -15.57
C LEU A 124 -16.57 -0.70 -15.96
N VAL A 125 -16.21 -1.89 -15.47
CA VAL A 125 -17.04 -3.10 -15.65
C VAL A 125 -18.38 -2.94 -14.94
N GLN A 126 -18.41 -2.42 -13.72
CA GLN A 126 -19.64 -2.11 -12.97
C GLN A 126 -20.53 -1.13 -13.73
N GLN A 127 -19.96 -0.20 -14.46
CA GLN A 127 -20.68 0.81 -15.26
C GLN A 127 -21.14 0.30 -16.63
N GLY A 128 -20.76 -0.91 -17.01
CA GLY A 128 -21.06 -1.49 -18.31
C GLY A 128 -20.22 -0.94 -19.48
N THR A 129 -19.20 -0.13 -19.20
CA THR A 129 -18.27 0.39 -20.21
C THR A 129 -17.37 -0.71 -20.77
N LEU A 130 -16.96 -1.65 -19.92
CA LEU A 130 -16.18 -2.83 -20.25
C LEU A 130 -16.85 -4.08 -19.67
N THR A 131 -16.43 -5.24 -20.13
CA THR A 131 -16.70 -6.53 -19.47
C THR A 131 -15.39 -7.27 -19.24
N LEU A 132 -15.35 -8.20 -18.30
CA LEU A 132 -14.17 -9.04 -18.10
C LEU A 132 -13.84 -9.92 -19.31
N ALA A 133 -14.82 -10.15 -20.20
CA ALA A 133 -14.66 -10.86 -21.46
C ALA A 133 -14.29 -9.97 -22.64
N THR A 134 -14.24 -8.63 -22.49
CA THR A 134 -13.79 -7.71 -23.55
C THR A 134 -12.39 -8.08 -23.97
N ARG A 135 -12.17 -8.28 -25.27
CA ARG A 135 -10.91 -8.71 -25.86
C ARG A 135 -10.06 -7.53 -26.28
N THR A 136 -8.77 -7.73 -26.33
CA THR A 136 -7.82 -6.72 -26.85
C THR A 136 -8.15 -6.32 -28.28
N GLY A 137 -8.50 -7.28 -29.15
CA GLY A 137 -8.88 -7.02 -30.54
C GLY A 137 -10.18 -6.25 -30.73
N ASP A 138 -11.05 -6.17 -29.70
CA ASP A 138 -12.27 -5.38 -29.75
C ASP A 138 -11.99 -3.86 -29.67
N LEU A 139 -10.83 -3.47 -29.11
CA LEU A 139 -10.54 -2.08 -28.76
C LEU A 139 -9.19 -1.58 -29.31
N LEU A 140 -8.20 -2.45 -29.46
CA LEU A 140 -6.83 -2.04 -29.74
C LEU A 140 -6.50 -2.25 -31.23
N VAL A 141 -5.69 -1.36 -31.75
CA VAL A 141 -5.20 -1.43 -33.14
C VAL A 141 -3.67 -1.50 -33.16
N ASP A 142 -3.12 -2.10 -34.22
CA ASP A 142 -1.69 -2.13 -34.47
C ASP A 142 -1.20 -0.78 -35.08
N ARG A 143 0.08 -0.71 -35.46
CA ARG A 143 0.68 0.50 -36.04
C ARG A 143 0.07 0.90 -37.39
N ASN A 144 -0.61 -0.03 -38.07
CA ASN A 144 -1.28 0.23 -39.34
C ASN A 144 -2.77 0.60 -39.16
N GLY A 145 -3.25 0.67 -37.93
CA GLY A 145 -4.64 0.94 -37.59
C GLY A 145 -5.56 -0.28 -37.75
N ALA A 146 -5.02 -1.48 -37.95
CA ALA A 146 -5.81 -2.70 -38.00
C ALA A 146 -6.08 -3.23 -36.59
N PRO A 147 -7.29 -3.77 -36.31
CA PRO A 147 -7.57 -4.40 -35.02
C PRO A 147 -6.58 -5.50 -34.69
N TRP A 148 -6.19 -5.61 -33.40
CA TRP A 148 -5.35 -6.73 -32.96
C TRP A 148 -6.01 -8.05 -33.35
N SER A 149 -5.27 -8.93 -33.99
CA SER A 149 -5.78 -10.18 -34.54
C SER A 149 -4.96 -11.39 -34.07
N GLY A 150 -5.42 -12.61 -34.41
CA GLY A 150 -4.78 -13.82 -33.93
C GLY A 150 -4.83 -13.98 -32.41
N PRO A 151 -3.92 -14.75 -31.82
CA PRO A 151 -3.95 -15.03 -30.36
C PRO A 151 -3.88 -13.79 -29.49
N ILE A 152 -3.08 -12.77 -29.83
CA ILE A 152 -2.96 -11.54 -29.06
C ILE A 152 -4.25 -10.72 -29.03
N GLY A 153 -5.05 -10.77 -30.13
CA GLY A 153 -6.36 -10.13 -30.23
C GLY A 153 -7.45 -10.85 -29.42
N GLN A 154 -7.22 -12.09 -28.97
CA GLN A 154 -8.18 -12.87 -28.19
C GLN A 154 -7.96 -12.75 -26.68
N ILE A 155 -6.92 -12.08 -26.21
CA ILE A 155 -6.65 -11.87 -24.80
C ILE A 155 -7.80 -11.07 -24.18
N THR A 156 -8.39 -11.60 -23.10
CA THR A 156 -9.49 -10.93 -22.41
C THR A 156 -8.99 -9.97 -21.32
N LEU A 157 -9.83 -9.03 -20.93
CA LEU A 157 -9.56 -8.15 -19.80
C LEU A 157 -9.31 -8.94 -18.52
N SER A 158 -10.04 -10.04 -18.28
CA SER A 158 -9.80 -10.94 -17.15
C SER A 158 -8.39 -11.53 -17.17
N ASP A 159 -7.90 -11.96 -18.33
CA ASP A 159 -6.55 -12.53 -18.47
C ASP A 159 -5.45 -11.49 -18.18
N LEU A 160 -5.68 -10.25 -18.58
CA LEU A 160 -4.77 -9.14 -18.28
C LEU A 160 -4.75 -8.83 -16.77
N LEU A 161 -5.92 -8.69 -16.12
CA LEU A 161 -5.99 -8.33 -14.70
C LEU A 161 -5.47 -9.45 -13.79
N SER A 162 -5.50 -10.69 -14.24
CA SER A 162 -4.95 -11.84 -13.50
C SER A 162 -3.47 -12.14 -13.81
N PHE A 163 -2.85 -11.40 -14.72
CA PHE A 163 -1.46 -11.60 -15.17
C PHE A 163 -1.21 -12.99 -15.76
N THR A 164 -2.26 -13.60 -16.31
CA THR A 164 -2.24 -14.90 -16.97
C THR A 164 -2.59 -14.82 -18.45
N SER A 165 -2.43 -13.65 -19.06
CA SER A 165 -2.79 -13.38 -20.45
C SER A 165 -1.90 -14.09 -21.48
N GLY A 166 -0.80 -14.68 -21.05
CA GLY A 166 0.21 -15.25 -21.95
C GLY A 166 1.25 -14.21 -22.44
N LEU A 167 1.09 -12.93 -22.15
CA LEU A 167 2.12 -11.92 -22.38
C LEU A 167 3.31 -12.12 -21.41
N GLU A 168 4.48 -11.65 -21.80
CA GLU A 168 5.60 -11.48 -20.89
C GLU A 168 5.28 -10.38 -19.86
N GLY A 169 5.74 -10.55 -18.63
CA GLY A 169 5.44 -9.64 -17.53
C GLY A 169 5.97 -8.22 -17.78
N ASP A 170 7.16 -8.13 -18.34
CA ASP A 170 7.82 -6.86 -18.62
C ASP A 170 8.30 -6.83 -20.08
N VAL A 171 7.98 -5.76 -20.79
CA VAL A 171 8.51 -5.40 -22.11
C VAL A 171 9.26 -4.09 -21.92
N ASP A 172 10.58 -4.13 -21.87
CA ASP A 172 11.44 -3.00 -21.47
C ASP A 172 11.20 -1.75 -22.32
N GLU A 173 11.02 -1.90 -23.63
CA GLU A 173 10.77 -0.78 -24.54
C GLU A 173 9.43 -0.05 -24.27
N ALA A 174 8.52 -0.70 -23.55
CA ALA A 174 7.22 -0.14 -23.17
C ALA A 174 7.24 0.62 -21.83
N THR A 175 8.36 0.57 -21.08
CA THR A 175 8.43 1.13 -19.71
C THR A 175 8.83 2.60 -19.68
N ALA A 176 9.38 3.16 -20.75
CA ALA A 176 9.84 4.53 -20.80
C ALA A 176 8.72 5.53 -20.45
N THR A 177 8.98 6.42 -19.49
CA THR A 177 8.01 7.43 -19.01
C THR A 177 7.79 8.56 -20.01
N SER A 178 8.70 8.75 -20.98
CA SER A 178 8.64 9.78 -22.02
C SER A 178 7.69 9.46 -23.18
N ILE A 179 7.25 8.20 -23.32
CA ILE A 179 6.29 7.79 -24.36
C ILE A 179 4.86 7.84 -23.80
N THR A 180 3.86 7.83 -24.68
CA THR A 180 2.46 7.71 -24.24
C THR A 180 2.10 6.27 -23.91
N LEU A 181 1.03 6.06 -23.13
CA LEU A 181 0.50 4.71 -22.88
C LEU A 181 0.11 4.02 -24.20
N ALA A 182 -0.43 4.78 -25.16
CA ALA A 182 -0.73 4.26 -26.50
C ALA A 182 0.52 3.74 -27.22
N GLU A 183 1.62 4.50 -27.21
CA GLU A 183 2.90 4.04 -27.80
C GLU A 183 3.49 2.86 -27.05
N ALA A 184 3.41 2.84 -25.71
CA ALA A 184 3.85 1.70 -24.91
C ALA A 184 3.12 0.42 -25.33
N VAL A 185 1.81 0.50 -25.54
CA VAL A 185 0.98 -0.67 -25.91
C VAL A 185 1.26 -1.11 -27.36
N LEU A 186 1.57 -0.19 -28.28
CA LEU A 186 2.03 -0.56 -29.62
C LEU A 186 3.37 -1.32 -29.56
N ARG A 187 4.32 -0.91 -28.72
CA ARG A 187 5.58 -1.64 -28.52
C ARG A 187 5.36 -3.01 -27.92
N ILE A 188 4.42 -3.13 -26.97
CA ILE A 188 4.01 -4.45 -26.44
C ILE A 188 3.49 -5.34 -27.57
N HIS A 189 2.59 -4.81 -28.42
CA HIS A 189 2.08 -5.56 -29.56
C HIS A 189 3.20 -6.02 -30.49
N ASP A 190 4.10 -5.11 -30.89
CA ASP A 190 5.20 -5.42 -31.81
C ASP A 190 6.16 -6.49 -31.24
N SER A 191 6.38 -6.48 -29.92
CA SER A 191 7.20 -7.47 -29.23
C SER A 191 6.50 -8.82 -29.12
N GLN A 192 5.26 -8.82 -28.64
CA GLN A 192 4.55 -10.01 -28.20
C GLN A 192 3.80 -10.75 -29.32
N SER A 193 3.62 -10.10 -30.49
CA SER A 193 3.04 -10.74 -31.69
C SER A 193 4.04 -11.61 -32.45
N LYS A 194 5.32 -11.61 -32.05
CA LYS A 194 6.35 -12.43 -32.67
C LYS A 194 6.06 -13.92 -32.46
N PRO A 195 6.33 -14.79 -33.45
CA PRO A 195 6.12 -16.22 -33.28
C PRO A 195 6.83 -16.81 -32.05
N GLY A 196 6.11 -17.61 -31.26
CA GLY A 196 6.66 -18.31 -30.10
C GLY A 196 6.81 -17.47 -28.82
N VAL A 197 6.49 -16.16 -28.83
CA VAL A 197 6.59 -15.29 -27.64
C VAL A 197 5.35 -15.40 -26.76
N LEU A 198 4.16 -15.24 -27.34
CA LEU A 198 2.90 -15.28 -26.61
C LEU A 198 2.57 -16.73 -26.22
N ALA A 199 2.32 -16.96 -24.93
CA ALA A 199 1.80 -18.25 -24.44
C ALA A 199 0.26 -18.25 -24.47
N PRO A 200 -0.40 -19.43 -24.45
CA PRO A 200 -1.84 -19.49 -24.25
C PRO A 200 -2.26 -18.82 -22.94
N PRO A 201 -3.42 -18.15 -22.91
CA PRO A 201 -3.98 -17.63 -21.67
C PRO A 201 -4.10 -18.74 -20.60
N LYS A 202 -3.87 -18.39 -19.33
CA LYS A 202 -3.85 -19.28 -18.17
C LYS A 202 -2.69 -20.29 -18.11
N ALA A 203 -1.87 -20.42 -19.15
CA ALA A 203 -0.72 -21.34 -19.13
C ALA A 203 0.40 -20.87 -18.20
N ARG A 204 0.57 -19.55 -18.08
CA ARG A 204 1.61 -18.97 -17.21
C ARG A 204 1.11 -17.73 -16.48
N TYR A 205 1.57 -17.56 -15.25
CA TYR A 205 1.48 -16.33 -14.48
C TYR A 205 2.85 -15.63 -14.53
N TRP A 206 2.83 -14.37 -14.96
CA TRP A 206 4.06 -13.59 -15.07
C TRP A 206 3.83 -12.17 -14.52
N TYR A 207 4.22 -11.95 -13.27
CA TYR A 207 4.06 -10.65 -12.63
C TYR A 207 4.92 -9.57 -13.28
N GLY A 208 4.32 -8.46 -13.67
CA GLY A 208 5.01 -7.35 -14.33
C GLY A 208 4.09 -6.22 -14.74
N ALA A 209 4.59 -5.35 -15.62
CA ALA A 209 3.95 -4.11 -16.02
C ALA A 209 3.05 -4.25 -17.27
N THR A 210 3.40 -5.17 -18.16
CA THR A 210 2.83 -5.29 -19.52
C THR A 210 1.31 -5.41 -19.50
N HIS A 211 0.80 -6.32 -18.66
CA HIS A 211 -0.64 -6.62 -18.59
C HIS A 211 -1.49 -5.39 -18.27
N LEU A 212 -1.08 -4.60 -17.28
CA LEU A 212 -1.84 -3.43 -16.85
C LEU A 212 -1.73 -2.26 -17.81
N ARG A 213 -0.62 -2.13 -18.56
CA ARG A 213 -0.53 -1.14 -19.63
C ARG A 213 -1.53 -1.44 -20.73
N VAL A 214 -1.65 -2.70 -21.16
CA VAL A 214 -2.64 -3.13 -22.15
C VAL A 214 -4.06 -2.89 -21.61
N ALA A 215 -4.37 -3.34 -20.39
CA ALA A 215 -5.69 -3.14 -19.79
C ALA A 215 -6.05 -1.66 -19.59
N GLY A 216 -5.08 -0.84 -19.19
CA GLY A 216 -5.26 0.61 -19.06
C GLY A 216 -5.53 1.30 -20.39
N ARG A 217 -4.84 0.88 -21.45
CA ARG A 217 -5.11 1.39 -22.79
C ARG A 217 -6.48 0.98 -23.31
N MET A 218 -6.93 -0.26 -23.03
CA MET A 218 -8.31 -0.66 -23.33
C MET A 218 -9.32 0.26 -22.63
N ALA A 219 -9.06 0.60 -21.36
CA ALA A 219 -9.92 1.53 -20.63
C ALA A 219 -9.93 2.95 -21.23
N GLU A 220 -8.75 3.47 -21.65
CA GLU A 220 -8.68 4.77 -22.35
C GLU A 220 -9.47 4.77 -23.66
N VAL A 221 -9.34 3.73 -24.48
CA VAL A 221 -10.06 3.61 -25.74
C VAL A 221 -11.57 3.51 -25.51
N ALA A 222 -12.00 2.67 -24.55
CA ALA A 222 -13.41 2.47 -24.26
C ALA A 222 -14.11 3.72 -23.70
N THR A 223 -13.36 4.59 -23.02
CA THR A 223 -13.91 5.79 -22.35
C THR A 223 -13.66 7.09 -23.11
N GLY A 224 -12.68 7.13 -24.02
CA GLY A 224 -12.18 8.36 -24.62
C GLY A 224 -11.46 9.31 -23.67
N LYS A 225 -11.07 8.83 -22.47
CA LYS A 225 -10.45 9.62 -21.40
C LYS A 225 -9.02 9.16 -21.13
N SER A 226 -8.18 10.06 -20.61
CA SER A 226 -6.87 9.67 -20.10
C SER A 226 -7.02 8.79 -18.83
N TRP A 227 -6.01 7.97 -18.55
CA TRP A 227 -6.04 7.11 -17.37
C TRP A 227 -6.27 7.88 -16.06
N GLN A 228 -5.63 9.06 -15.88
CA GLN A 228 -5.85 9.87 -14.68
C GLN A 228 -7.31 10.31 -14.56
N GLN A 229 -7.95 10.73 -15.64
CA GLN A 229 -9.37 11.10 -15.63
C GLN A 229 -10.28 9.91 -15.30
N ILE A 230 -9.91 8.71 -15.77
CA ILE A 230 -10.63 7.47 -15.44
C ILE A 230 -10.51 7.18 -13.95
N PHE A 231 -9.29 7.19 -13.41
CA PHE A 231 -9.05 6.97 -11.98
C PHE A 231 -9.75 8.01 -11.10
N ASP A 232 -9.69 9.28 -11.48
CA ASP A 232 -10.34 10.37 -10.78
C ASP A 232 -11.85 10.13 -10.64
N ALA A 233 -12.50 9.80 -11.73
CA ALA A 233 -13.94 9.56 -11.74
C ALA A 233 -14.34 8.23 -11.08
N ALA A 234 -13.52 7.20 -11.23
CA ALA A 234 -13.82 5.86 -10.76
C ALA A 234 -13.63 5.69 -9.25
N LEU A 235 -12.51 6.17 -8.70
CA LEU A 235 -12.12 5.90 -7.31
C LEU A 235 -11.64 7.14 -6.56
N ARG A 236 -10.76 7.99 -7.14
CA ARG A 236 -10.13 9.08 -6.39
C ARG A 236 -11.16 10.02 -5.77
N VAL A 237 -12.05 10.59 -6.58
CA VAL A 237 -13.09 11.52 -6.10
C VAL A 237 -14.11 10.81 -5.22
N PRO A 238 -14.68 9.64 -5.61
CA PRO A 238 -15.63 8.92 -4.77
C PRO A 238 -15.10 8.52 -3.39
N LEU A 239 -13.80 8.22 -3.28
CA LEU A 239 -13.15 7.87 -2.00
C LEU A 239 -12.64 9.11 -1.23
N GLY A 240 -12.85 10.31 -1.75
CA GLY A 240 -12.37 11.55 -1.13
C GLY A 240 -10.85 11.65 -1.07
N TRP A 241 -10.13 11.08 -2.06
CA TRP A 241 -8.69 11.24 -2.16
C TRP A 241 -8.34 12.63 -2.71
N ASP A 242 -7.26 13.18 -2.22
CA ASP A 242 -6.75 14.48 -2.63
C ASP A 242 -6.40 14.52 -4.13
N SER A 243 -6.49 15.70 -4.74
CA SER A 243 -6.13 15.91 -6.15
C SER A 243 -4.65 15.67 -6.47
N ALA A 244 -3.77 15.72 -5.46
CA ALA A 244 -2.37 15.36 -5.58
C ALA A 244 -2.12 13.83 -5.59
N SER A 245 -3.17 13.00 -5.48
CA SER A 245 -3.07 11.55 -5.65
C SER A 245 -3.12 11.21 -7.13
N ILE A 246 -1.94 11.04 -7.71
CA ILE A 246 -1.73 10.86 -9.15
C ILE A 246 -0.89 9.61 -9.44
N TYR A 247 -1.12 9.04 -10.63
CA TYR A 247 -0.26 8.01 -11.20
C TYR A 247 1.00 8.62 -11.79
N SER A 248 2.14 8.13 -11.38
CA SER A 248 3.48 8.61 -11.78
C SER A 248 3.71 10.10 -11.54
N LEU A 249 4.93 10.50 -11.58
CA LEU A 249 5.34 11.90 -11.41
C LEU A 249 5.08 12.76 -12.66
N GLY A 250 3.98 12.50 -13.39
CA GLY A 250 3.51 13.34 -14.49
C GLY A 250 3.94 12.93 -15.89
N GLY A 251 4.38 11.70 -16.11
CA GLY A 251 4.67 11.21 -17.47
C GLY A 251 3.41 10.81 -18.24
N PRO A 252 3.43 10.83 -19.58
CA PRO A 252 2.34 10.43 -20.45
C PRO A 252 2.08 8.92 -20.47
N ASN A 253 2.98 8.11 -19.88
CA ASN A 253 2.85 6.67 -19.67
C ASN A 253 2.68 6.41 -18.17
N PRO A 254 1.45 6.37 -17.66
CA PRO A 254 1.21 6.22 -16.24
C PRO A 254 1.69 4.85 -15.74
N ALA A 255 2.30 4.81 -14.58
CA ALA A 255 2.82 3.60 -13.95
C ALA A 255 1.68 2.77 -13.33
N LEU A 256 0.84 2.17 -14.16
CA LEU A 256 -0.35 1.41 -13.77
C LEU A 256 -0.03 0.19 -12.91
N ASP A 257 1.16 -0.32 -13.05
CA ASP A 257 1.71 -1.48 -12.35
C ASP A 257 2.50 -1.13 -11.08
N GLY A 258 2.75 0.17 -10.86
CA GLY A 258 3.58 0.63 -9.74
C GLY A 258 5.06 0.76 -10.06
N GLY A 259 5.50 0.54 -11.33
CA GLY A 259 6.82 0.96 -11.80
C GLY A 259 7.00 2.46 -11.60
N ASP A 260 8.23 2.97 -11.52
CA ASP A 260 8.53 4.38 -11.23
C ASP A 260 7.76 4.96 -10.02
N GLY A 261 7.42 4.09 -9.06
CA GLY A 261 6.73 4.43 -7.83
C GLY A 261 5.21 4.31 -7.85
N GLY A 262 4.55 4.21 -9.00
CA GLY A 262 3.10 4.05 -9.14
C GLY A 262 2.30 5.27 -8.67
N ILE A 263 1.18 5.04 -7.98
CA ILE A 263 0.39 6.12 -7.37
C ILE A 263 1.19 6.75 -6.23
N ARG A 264 1.12 8.07 -6.14
CA ARG A 264 1.55 8.83 -4.97
C ARG A 264 0.32 9.21 -4.16
N CYS A 265 0.13 8.60 -3.00
CA CYS A 265 -0.99 8.88 -2.10
C CYS A 265 -0.55 8.83 -0.63
N SER A 266 -1.44 9.22 0.27
CA SER A 266 -1.26 9.00 1.71
C SER A 266 -1.77 7.62 2.13
N GLY A 267 -1.27 7.11 3.27
CA GLY A 267 -1.77 5.87 3.85
C GLY A 267 -3.24 5.96 4.24
N GLU A 268 -3.67 7.12 4.74
CA GLU A 268 -5.08 7.37 5.08
C GLU A 268 -6.01 7.25 3.87
N GLU A 269 -5.60 7.75 2.71
CA GLU A 269 -6.35 7.58 1.46
C GLU A 269 -6.44 6.11 1.07
N TYR A 270 -5.32 5.39 1.18
CA TYR A 270 -5.30 3.97 0.87
C TYR A 270 -6.18 3.15 1.85
N MET A 271 -6.23 3.52 3.13
CA MET A 271 -7.15 2.89 4.09
C MET A 271 -8.61 3.08 3.71
N ARG A 272 -9.01 4.22 3.15
CA ARG A 272 -10.37 4.41 2.60
C ARG A 272 -10.67 3.43 1.47
N PHE A 273 -9.70 3.19 0.60
CA PHE A 273 -9.80 2.17 -0.46
C PHE A 273 -9.94 0.76 0.14
N LEU A 274 -9.13 0.38 1.12
CA LEU A 274 -9.21 -0.92 1.76
C LEU A 274 -10.55 -1.12 2.48
N VAL A 275 -11.06 -0.11 3.18
CA VAL A 275 -12.36 -0.17 3.86
C VAL A 275 -13.50 -0.29 2.85
N MET A 276 -13.44 0.40 1.71
CA MET A 276 -14.40 0.20 0.62
C MET A 276 -14.41 -1.27 0.17
N LEU A 277 -13.23 -1.89 -0.03
CA LEU A 277 -13.14 -3.30 -0.39
C LEU A 277 -13.62 -4.23 0.74
N LEU A 278 -13.33 -3.91 2.00
CA LEU A 278 -13.78 -4.66 3.18
C LEU A 278 -15.31 -4.63 3.30
N ARG A 279 -15.92 -3.49 2.99
CA ARG A 279 -17.38 -3.29 2.90
C ARG A 279 -17.99 -3.82 1.59
N LYS A 280 -17.26 -4.71 0.89
CA LYS A 280 -17.72 -5.32 -0.36
C LYS A 280 -18.12 -4.29 -1.43
N GLY A 281 -17.35 -3.20 -1.51
CA GLY A 281 -17.49 -2.14 -2.50
C GLY A 281 -18.41 -0.97 -2.10
N LEU A 282 -18.90 -0.92 -0.87
CA LEU A 282 -19.72 0.19 -0.35
C LEU A 282 -18.82 1.25 0.29
N TYR A 283 -19.01 2.52 -0.08
CA TYR A 283 -18.33 3.66 0.53
C TYR A 283 -19.18 4.94 0.43
N GLY A 284 -19.28 5.72 1.51
CA GLY A 284 -20.05 6.96 1.53
C GLY A 284 -21.53 6.79 1.12
N GLY A 285 -22.15 5.66 1.45
CA GLY A 285 -23.53 5.34 1.04
C GLY A 285 -23.68 4.88 -0.42
N ALA A 286 -22.63 4.92 -1.24
CA ALA A 286 -22.64 4.51 -2.62
C ALA A 286 -21.93 3.16 -2.82
N ARG A 287 -22.49 2.29 -3.66
CA ARG A 287 -21.82 1.05 -4.08
C ARG A 287 -20.95 1.33 -5.30
N LEU A 288 -19.67 1.47 -5.06
CA LEU A 288 -18.69 1.76 -6.12
C LEU A 288 -18.41 0.51 -6.98
N ILE A 289 -18.28 -0.65 -6.35
CA ILE A 289 -18.07 -1.95 -7.02
C ILE A 289 -19.07 -2.94 -6.43
N SER A 290 -19.71 -3.76 -7.25
CA SER A 290 -20.67 -4.74 -6.76
C SER A 290 -19.96 -5.82 -5.92
N GLU A 291 -20.71 -6.43 -5.01
CA GLU A 291 -20.23 -7.53 -4.18
C GLU A 291 -19.72 -8.70 -5.03
N ASN A 292 -20.43 -9.02 -6.11
CA ASN A 292 -20.04 -10.06 -7.05
C ASN A 292 -18.70 -9.74 -7.75
N LEU A 293 -18.47 -8.48 -8.15
CA LEU A 293 -17.19 -8.08 -8.76
C LEU A 293 -16.05 -8.11 -7.74
N ILE A 294 -16.29 -7.77 -6.47
CA ILE A 294 -15.28 -7.95 -5.40
C ILE A 294 -14.98 -9.43 -5.20
N ALA A 295 -16.00 -10.30 -5.19
CA ALA A 295 -15.78 -11.74 -5.10
C ALA A 295 -14.98 -12.26 -6.31
N THR A 296 -15.32 -11.83 -7.53
CA THR A 296 -14.57 -12.15 -8.75
C THR A 296 -13.12 -11.64 -8.69
N GLN A 297 -12.90 -10.44 -8.17
CA GLN A 297 -11.55 -9.88 -7.99
C GLN A 297 -10.69 -10.76 -7.09
N ARG A 298 -11.30 -11.37 -6.08
CA ARG A 298 -10.65 -12.20 -5.07
C ARG A 298 -10.56 -13.68 -5.44
N ALA A 299 -11.30 -14.12 -6.47
CA ALA A 299 -11.27 -15.50 -6.93
C ALA A 299 -9.88 -15.90 -7.41
N ASP A 300 -9.53 -17.16 -7.23
CA ASP A 300 -8.27 -17.69 -7.74
C ASP A 300 -8.30 -17.70 -9.27
N ALA A 301 -7.34 -17.02 -9.87
CA ALA A 301 -7.21 -16.96 -11.32
C ALA A 301 -6.36 -18.10 -11.91
N PHE A 302 -5.67 -18.86 -11.05
CA PHE A 302 -4.81 -19.96 -11.49
C PHE A 302 -5.63 -21.22 -11.77
N THR A 303 -5.16 -22.00 -12.69
CA THR A 303 -5.60 -23.38 -12.95
C THR A 303 -4.53 -24.35 -12.42
N ALA A 304 -4.85 -25.62 -12.34
CA ALA A 304 -3.88 -26.66 -11.96
C ALA A 304 -2.62 -26.68 -12.86
N ASN A 305 -2.72 -26.11 -14.08
CA ASN A 305 -1.64 -26.11 -15.07
C ASN A 305 -0.94 -24.75 -15.19
N THR A 306 -1.32 -23.75 -14.37
CA THR A 306 -0.70 -22.44 -14.44
C THR A 306 0.71 -22.46 -13.86
N VAL A 307 1.72 -22.19 -14.70
CA VAL A 307 3.12 -22.11 -14.27
C VAL A 307 3.43 -20.70 -13.77
N ILE A 308 3.97 -20.58 -12.57
CA ILE A 308 4.46 -19.29 -12.03
C ILE A 308 5.86 -19.03 -12.59
N VAL A 309 5.93 -18.12 -13.59
CA VAL A 309 7.21 -17.72 -14.20
C VAL A 309 7.93 -16.68 -13.34
N LYS A 310 7.19 -15.69 -12.83
CA LYS A 310 7.72 -14.63 -11.98
C LYS A 310 6.67 -14.18 -10.96
N SER A 311 7.06 -14.17 -9.69
CA SER A 311 6.27 -13.60 -8.60
C SER A 311 7.21 -12.87 -7.62
N PRO A 312 6.82 -11.71 -7.07
CA PRO A 312 7.62 -11.04 -6.05
C PRO A 312 7.74 -11.85 -4.76
N TYR A 313 6.86 -12.82 -4.54
CA TYR A 313 6.86 -13.68 -3.36
C TYR A 313 7.73 -14.93 -3.48
N GLN A 314 8.24 -15.27 -4.66
CA GLN A 314 9.10 -16.47 -4.84
C GLN A 314 10.35 -16.48 -3.95
N LYS A 315 10.81 -15.29 -3.54
CA LYS A 315 11.98 -15.15 -2.64
C LYS A 315 11.64 -15.34 -1.15
N PHE A 316 10.37 -15.29 -0.76
CA PHE A 316 9.95 -15.39 0.65
C PHE A 316 9.48 -16.77 1.05
N THR A 317 9.02 -17.56 0.07
CA THR A 317 8.55 -18.92 0.30
C THR A 317 8.98 -19.80 -0.87
N PRO A 318 9.57 -20.98 -0.60
CA PRO A 318 9.90 -21.94 -1.66
C PRO A 318 8.66 -22.54 -2.32
N ASP A 319 7.46 -22.35 -1.77
CA ASP A 319 6.20 -22.91 -2.24
C ASP A 319 5.21 -21.77 -2.60
N PRO A 320 4.40 -21.89 -3.67
CA PRO A 320 3.46 -20.87 -4.11
C PRO A 320 2.27 -20.71 -3.14
N MET A 321 2.54 -20.24 -1.91
CA MET A 321 1.50 -19.84 -0.94
C MET A 321 0.67 -18.66 -1.43
N TYR A 322 1.10 -18.02 -2.51
CA TYR A 322 0.52 -16.79 -3.01
C TYR A 322 0.02 -16.99 -4.42
N HIS A 323 -1.24 -17.33 -4.55
CA HIS A 323 -1.96 -17.25 -5.81
C HIS A 323 -2.37 -15.81 -6.11
N TYR A 324 -3.01 -15.58 -7.23
CA TYR A 324 -3.39 -14.25 -7.69
C TYR A 324 -4.85 -14.23 -8.16
N GLY A 325 -5.55 -13.17 -7.80
CA GLY A 325 -6.86 -12.83 -8.34
C GLY A 325 -6.74 -11.79 -9.44
N LEU A 326 -7.67 -10.84 -9.49
CA LEU A 326 -7.56 -9.70 -10.41
C LEU A 326 -6.86 -8.54 -9.70
N CYS A 327 -5.55 -8.42 -9.94
CA CYS A 327 -4.65 -7.39 -9.37
C CYS A 327 -4.47 -7.43 -7.85
N ASN A 328 -4.67 -8.57 -7.21
CA ASN A 328 -4.35 -8.78 -5.79
C ASN A 328 -3.85 -10.20 -5.55
N PHE A 329 -2.99 -10.34 -4.55
CA PHE A 329 -2.54 -11.65 -4.08
C PHE A 329 -3.58 -12.28 -3.18
N ARG A 330 -3.67 -13.60 -3.26
CA ARG A 330 -4.39 -14.49 -2.36
C ARG A 330 -3.34 -15.20 -1.52
N GLU A 331 -3.29 -14.89 -0.24
CA GLU A 331 -2.35 -15.48 0.70
C GLU A 331 -3.08 -16.44 1.60
N CYS A 332 -2.68 -17.70 1.66
CA CYS A 332 -3.20 -18.66 2.63
C CYS A 332 -2.10 -19.49 3.26
N GLY A 333 -2.34 -20.00 4.46
CA GLY A 333 -1.36 -20.78 5.22
C GLY A 333 -1.18 -22.21 4.76
N ASN A 334 -2.08 -22.70 3.86
CA ASN A 334 -2.01 -24.07 3.36
C ASN A 334 -1.88 -24.08 1.82
N PRO A 335 -0.66 -24.09 1.29
CA PRO A 335 -0.37 -23.88 -0.12
C PRO A 335 -0.70 -25.07 -1.04
N GLY A 336 -0.93 -26.24 -0.50
CA GLY A 336 -1.01 -27.47 -1.28
C GLY A 336 -2.30 -27.68 -2.08
N ASN A 337 -3.31 -26.83 -1.92
CA ASN A 337 -4.59 -26.99 -2.62
C ASN A 337 -5.29 -25.64 -2.77
N ALA A 338 -5.41 -25.14 -4.00
CA ALA A 338 -6.07 -23.87 -4.31
C ALA A 338 -7.52 -23.80 -3.76
N GLY A 339 -8.27 -24.89 -3.79
CA GLY A 339 -9.61 -24.98 -3.21
C GLY A 339 -9.63 -24.94 -1.66
N ALA A 340 -8.53 -25.35 -1.01
CA ALA A 340 -8.42 -25.26 0.45
C ALA A 340 -8.20 -23.82 0.93
N CYS A 341 -7.66 -22.94 0.09
CA CYS A 341 -7.48 -21.53 0.45
C CYS A 341 -8.79 -20.79 0.69
N ASP A 342 -9.87 -21.14 0.02
CA ASP A 342 -11.16 -20.44 0.17
C ASP A 342 -11.81 -20.69 1.55
N VAL A 343 -11.44 -21.77 2.21
CA VAL A 343 -11.90 -22.12 3.57
C VAL A 343 -10.82 -21.96 4.63
N ASP A 344 -9.62 -21.53 4.23
CA ASP A 344 -8.50 -21.31 5.17
C ASP A 344 -8.76 -20.05 6.01
N PRO A 345 -8.84 -20.18 7.35
CA PRO A 345 -9.07 -19.02 8.22
C PRO A 345 -7.92 -18.00 8.19
N THR A 346 -6.79 -18.31 7.56
CA THR A 346 -5.67 -17.36 7.40
C THR A 346 -5.72 -16.61 6.07
N LEU A 347 -6.73 -16.86 5.21
CA LEU A 347 -6.86 -16.21 3.91
C LEU A 347 -6.85 -14.68 4.02
N ARG A 348 -5.91 -14.08 3.34
CA ARG A 348 -5.75 -12.63 3.21
C ARG A 348 -5.62 -12.25 1.74
N PHE A 349 -6.04 -11.03 1.44
CA PHE A 349 -5.80 -10.41 0.15
C PHE A 349 -4.84 -9.24 0.33
N SER A 350 -3.85 -9.11 -0.54
CA SER A 350 -2.81 -8.08 -0.43
C SER A 350 -2.31 -7.58 -1.77
N SER A 351 -1.57 -6.49 -1.75
CA SER A 351 -0.81 -5.98 -2.90
C SER A 351 0.40 -5.20 -2.39
N PRO A 352 1.49 -5.87 -2.00
CA PRO A 352 2.65 -5.21 -1.44
C PRO A 352 3.40 -4.39 -2.48
N GLY A 353 3.88 -3.23 -2.07
CA GLY A 353 4.71 -2.33 -2.88
C GLY A 353 6.20 -2.54 -2.65
N ALA A 354 6.99 -2.49 -3.73
CA ALA A 354 8.44 -2.67 -3.70
C ALA A 354 9.21 -1.64 -2.82
N LEU A 355 8.52 -0.59 -2.37
CA LEU A 355 9.03 0.40 -1.43
C LEU A 355 8.60 0.12 0.03
N GLY A 356 8.08 -1.07 0.31
CA GLY A 356 7.68 -1.50 1.65
C GLY A 356 6.23 -1.14 2.04
N PHE A 357 5.46 -0.48 1.17
CA PHE A 357 4.04 -0.21 1.45
C PHE A 357 3.24 -1.52 1.40
N GLY A 358 2.71 -1.97 2.54
CA GLY A 358 2.15 -3.31 2.73
C GLY A 358 0.68 -3.33 3.15
N PRO A 359 -0.28 -3.20 2.21
CA PRO A 359 -1.72 -3.29 2.51
C PRO A 359 -2.21 -4.73 2.50
N TRP A 360 -3.16 -5.07 3.39
CA TRP A 360 -3.89 -6.33 3.33
C TRP A 360 -5.31 -6.24 3.89
N ILE A 361 -6.15 -7.18 3.50
CA ILE A 361 -7.47 -7.46 4.07
C ILE A 361 -7.47 -8.89 4.59
N ASP A 362 -7.86 -9.05 5.83
CA ASP A 362 -8.09 -10.34 6.47
C ASP A 362 -9.61 -10.62 6.47
N VAL A 363 -10.01 -11.64 5.71
CA VAL A 363 -11.44 -11.90 5.47
C VAL A 363 -12.11 -12.45 6.72
N TYR A 364 -11.47 -13.41 7.36
CA TYR A 364 -12.03 -14.07 8.56
C TYR A 364 -11.95 -13.19 9.80
N GLY A 365 -10.89 -12.38 9.90
CA GLY A 365 -10.78 -11.36 10.94
C GLY A 365 -11.66 -10.12 10.69
N ASN A 366 -12.24 -10.00 9.49
CA ASN A 366 -13.06 -8.87 9.06
C ASN A 366 -12.41 -7.51 9.32
N TYR A 367 -11.12 -7.40 8.97
CA TYR A 367 -10.36 -6.16 9.09
C TYR A 367 -9.48 -5.90 7.87
N ALA A 368 -9.12 -4.65 7.68
CA ALA A 368 -8.09 -4.21 6.77
C ALA A 368 -6.93 -3.59 7.57
N ALA A 369 -5.71 -3.76 7.10
CA ALA A 369 -4.56 -3.11 7.70
C ALA A 369 -3.51 -2.75 6.66
N CYS A 370 -2.59 -1.85 7.04
CA CYS A 370 -1.51 -1.41 6.17
C CYS A 370 -0.27 -1.07 6.99
N VAL A 371 0.87 -1.59 6.57
CA VAL A 371 2.19 -1.07 6.94
C VAL A 371 2.51 0.04 5.95
N MET A 372 2.47 1.27 6.40
CA MET A 372 2.70 2.47 5.60
C MET A 372 4.13 2.92 5.82
N THR A 373 4.95 2.83 4.80
CA THR A 373 6.37 3.22 4.83
C THR A 373 6.86 3.52 3.44
N ARG A 374 8.07 4.09 3.34
CA ARG A 374 8.84 4.16 2.12
C ARG A 374 10.29 3.77 2.44
N GLN A 375 10.65 2.56 2.11
CA GLN A 375 12.03 2.09 2.25
C GLN A 375 12.97 2.82 1.27
N PRO A 376 14.21 3.10 1.68
CA PRO A 376 15.18 3.82 0.83
C PRO A 376 15.54 3.05 -0.44
N GLN A 377 15.56 1.72 -0.36
CA GLN A 377 15.94 0.84 -1.48
C GLN A 377 14.68 0.20 -2.08
N GLN A 378 14.55 0.33 -3.39
CA GLN A 378 13.51 -0.36 -4.14
C GLN A 378 13.74 -1.89 -4.08
N GLY A 379 12.64 -2.65 -3.91
CA GLY A 379 12.70 -4.10 -3.78
C GLY A 379 12.82 -4.61 -2.34
N ASN A 380 12.97 -3.72 -1.35
CA ASN A 380 13.04 -4.10 0.07
C ASN A 380 11.63 -4.15 0.69
N THR A 381 10.85 -5.17 0.34
CA THR A 381 9.52 -5.43 0.93
C THR A 381 9.58 -6.33 2.16
N GLU A 382 10.71 -6.98 2.41
CA GLU A 382 10.85 -8.01 3.44
C GLU A 382 10.49 -7.52 4.84
N PRO A 383 10.95 -6.34 5.34
CA PRO A 383 10.58 -5.90 6.69
C PRO A 383 9.07 -5.74 6.86
N SER A 384 8.36 -5.22 5.85
CA SER A 384 6.90 -5.05 5.89
C SER A 384 6.16 -6.39 5.83
N GLU A 385 6.68 -7.34 5.07
CA GLU A 385 6.09 -8.67 4.95
C GLU A 385 6.24 -9.46 6.26
N VAL A 386 7.43 -9.45 6.85
CA VAL A 386 7.70 -10.06 8.17
C VAL A 386 6.82 -9.42 9.24
N LEU A 387 6.71 -8.08 9.25
CA LEU A 387 5.86 -7.37 10.20
C LEU A 387 4.39 -7.74 10.01
N LYS A 388 3.87 -7.79 8.78
CA LYS A 388 2.50 -8.23 8.48
C LYS A 388 2.22 -9.63 9.04
N GLN A 389 3.11 -10.59 8.80
CA GLN A 389 2.94 -11.96 9.32
C GLN A 389 2.91 -11.99 10.85
N THR A 390 3.74 -11.18 11.50
CA THR A 390 3.75 -11.04 12.97
C THR A 390 2.46 -10.40 13.49
N LEU A 391 1.99 -9.34 12.81
CA LEU A 391 0.84 -8.55 13.27
C LEU A 391 -0.50 -9.26 13.09
N ALA A 392 -0.67 -10.05 12.03
CA ALA A 392 -1.97 -10.61 11.69
C ALA A 392 -2.64 -11.40 12.82
N PRO A 393 -1.98 -12.35 13.51
CA PRO A 393 -2.58 -13.05 14.66
C PRO A 393 -2.80 -12.13 15.88
N LEU A 394 -1.91 -11.15 16.12
CA LEU A 394 -2.03 -10.21 17.21
C LEU A 394 -3.22 -9.26 17.02
N ILE A 395 -3.42 -8.77 15.79
CA ILE A 395 -4.57 -7.93 15.43
C ILE A 395 -5.87 -8.71 15.65
N ARG A 396 -5.96 -9.95 15.17
CA ARG A 396 -7.15 -10.79 15.38
C ARG A 396 -7.46 -10.94 16.88
N SER A 397 -6.45 -11.19 17.71
CA SER A 397 -6.61 -11.28 19.17
C SER A 397 -7.11 -9.96 19.77
N ALA A 398 -6.53 -8.81 19.37
CA ALA A 398 -6.97 -7.51 19.87
C ALA A 398 -8.42 -7.20 19.48
N LEU A 399 -8.84 -7.57 18.27
CA LEU A 399 -10.19 -7.33 17.76
C LEU A 399 -11.28 -8.14 18.50
N THR A 400 -10.94 -9.26 19.15
CA THR A 400 -11.91 -10.00 20.00
C THR A 400 -12.42 -9.16 21.17
N SER A 401 -11.67 -8.15 21.59
CA SER A 401 -12.04 -7.21 22.66
C SER A 401 -12.91 -6.04 22.17
N ASN A 402 -13.33 -6.04 20.91
CA ASN A 402 -14.16 -5.02 20.28
C ASN A 402 -13.66 -3.58 20.53
N PRO A 403 -12.44 -3.22 20.09
CA PRO A 403 -11.84 -1.92 20.36
C PRO A 403 -12.65 -0.77 19.75
N ALA A 404 -12.61 0.39 20.41
CA ALA A 404 -13.32 1.58 19.94
C ALA A 404 -12.77 2.09 18.61
N VAL A 405 -13.65 2.61 17.75
CA VAL A 405 -13.28 3.29 16.51
C VAL A 405 -12.66 4.64 16.85
N ILE A 406 -11.40 4.85 16.44
CA ILE A 406 -10.66 6.09 16.68
C ILE A 406 -10.82 7.11 15.54
N ARG A 407 -11.13 6.64 14.32
CA ARG A 407 -11.41 7.45 13.14
C ARG A 407 -12.49 6.79 12.27
N PRO A 408 -13.76 7.23 12.40
CA PRO A 408 -14.82 6.77 11.52
C PRO A 408 -14.49 7.04 10.04
N LEU A 409 -14.92 6.16 9.16
CA LEU A 409 -14.81 6.33 7.71
C LEU A 409 -16.20 6.30 7.08
N PRO A 410 -16.45 7.16 6.06
CA PRO A 410 -17.75 7.27 5.38
C PRO A 410 -18.29 5.95 4.84
#